data_bb0adef06a5357979be8502f72037260
#
_entry.id   bb0adef06a5357979be8502f72037260
#
_cell.length_a   1.000
_cell.length_b   1.000
_cell.length_c   1.000
_cell.angle_alpha   90.00
_cell.angle_beta   90.00
_cell.angle_gamma   90.00
#
_symmetry.space_group_name_H-M   'P 1'
#
loop_
_entity.id
_entity.type
_entity.pdbx_description
1 polymer ?
#
loop_
_entity_poly.entity_id
_entity_poly.type
_entity_poly.pdbx_seq_one_letter_code
_entity_poly.pdbx_strand_id
1 'polypeptide(L)'
;MYFGTNTINDTWSIHTEAQHRNYGLLPNELEQLLLRTGLNYKVRDGLVVTGGYANITNHVYNSARIGPELEEHRIWQQLIALNYFGKTKIEHRFRYEQRWIEDDFKTRYRYRGMIFQPLNSERIETGTLYLGIYNELFLQPSGTAFDRNRFYTGMGYKYAQN
;
A
#
# COMPACT_ATOMS: atom_id res chain seq x y z
N MET A 1 -4.43 -11.03 -4.17
CA MET A 1 -4.21 -9.57 -4.11
C MET A 1 -3.97 -9.06 -5.51
N TYR A 2 -4.61 -7.95 -5.88
CA TYR A 2 -4.45 -7.25 -7.16
C TYR A 2 -4.02 -5.81 -6.89
N PHE A 3 -3.05 -5.32 -7.66
CA PHE A 3 -2.61 -3.93 -7.68
C PHE A 3 -2.51 -3.49 -9.13
N GLY A 4 -3.16 -2.40 -9.48
CA GLY A 4 -3.18 -1.85 -10.83
C GLY A 4 -2.87 -0.36 -10.84
N THR A 5 -2.23 0.08 -11.91
CA THR A 5 -2.08 1.48 -12.25
C THR A 5 -2.47 1.65 -13.72
N ASN A 6 -3.53 2.40 -13.96
CA ASN A 6 -4.05 2.66 -15.29
C ASN A 6 -3.68 4.09 -15.68
N THR A 7 -2.80 4.25 -16.65
CA THR A 7 -2.36 5.56 -17.15
C THR A 7 -3.47 6.20 -17.98
N ILE A 8 -3.83 7.44 -17.64
CA ILE A 8 -4.76 8.28 -18.41
C ILE A 8 -3.98 9.11 -19.42
N ASN A 9 -2.90 9.75 -18.94
CA ASN A 9 -1.96 10.53 -19.75
C ASN A 9 -0.61 10.64 -19.01
N ASP A 10 0.32 11.44 -19.51
CA ASP A 10 1.70 11.60 -18.94
C ASP A 10 1.71 12.09 -17.49
N THR A 11 0.62 12.70 -17.02
CA THR A 11 0.53 13.35 -15.70
C THR A 11 -0.42 12.61 -14.75
N TRP A 12 -1.48 11.99 -15.29
CA TRP A 12 -2.54 11.38 -14.49
C TRP A 12 -2.63 9.87 -14.68
N SER A 13 -2.81 9.15 -13.59
CA SER A 13 -3.12 7.72 -13.59
C SER A 13 -4.07 7.35 -12.47
N ILE A 14 -4.80 6.25 -12.66
CA ILE A 14 -5.71 5.69 -11.65
C ILE A 14 -5.02 4.51 -10.98
N HIS A 15 -4.91 4.57 -9.66
CA HIS A 15 -4.53 3.43 -8.83
C HIS A 15 -5.76 2.61 -8.47
N THR A 16 -5.66 1.30 -8.61
CA THR A 16 -6.69 0.35 -8.17
C THR A 16 -6.05 -0.78 -7.38
N GLU A 17 -6.72 -1.21 -6.32
CA GLU A 17 -6.21 -2.27 -5.46
C GLU A 17 -7.38 -3.08 -4.92
N ALA A 18 -7.29 -4.41 -5.04
CA ALA A 18 -8.21 -5.34 -4.41
C ALA A 18 -7.40 -6.38 -3.62
N GLN A 19 -7.67 -6.48 -2.34
CA GLN A 19 -7.05 -7.47 -1.47
C GLN A 19 -8.14 -8.34 -0.84
N HIS A 20 -8.01 -9.62 -1.04
CA HIS A 20 -8.77 -10.66 -0.37
C HIS A 20 -7.82 -11.40 0.56
N ARG A 21 -8.11 -11.40 1.85
CA ARG A 21 -7.33 -12.08 2.89
C ARG A 21 -8.20 -13.10 3.58
N ASN A 22 -7.65 -14.27 3.86
CA ASN A 22 -8.32 -15.35 4.59
C ASN A 22 -7.62 -15.60 5.90
N TYR A 23 -8.35 -16.13 6.88
CA TYR A 23 -7.80 -16.62 8.15
C TYR A 23 -6.94 -17.87 7.94
N GLY A 24 -7.32 -18.73 6.99
CA GLY A 24 -6.65 -19.99 6.69
C GLY A 24 -6.12 -20.05 5.25
N LEU A 25 -5.63 -21.23 4.87
CA LEU A 25 -5.19 -21.53 3.51
C LEU A 25 -6.37 -21.78 2.55
N LEU A 26 -7.57 -22.03 3.07
CA LEU A 26 -8.75 -22.27 2.26
C LEU A 26 -9.49 -20.95 1.95
N PRO A 27 -10.05 -20.79 0.74
CA PRO A 27 -10.66 -19.54 0.28
C PRO A 27 -12.03 -19.22 0.91
N ASN A 28 -12.55 -20.07 1.78
CA ASN A 28 -13.88 -19.96 2.39
C ASN A 28 -13.90 -19.21 3.74
N GLU A 29 -12.77 -18.78 4.24
CA GLU A 29 -12.65 -18.09 5.53
C GLU A 29 -12.16 -16.66 5.33
N LEU A 30 -13.00 -15.82 4.72
CA LEU A 30 -12.66 -14.43 4.43
C LEU A 30 -12.44 -13.65 5.74
N GLU A 31 -11.22 -13.15 5.96
CA GLU A 31 -10.84 -12.27 7.06
C GLU A 31 -11.10 -10.81 6.70
N GLN A 32 -10.64 -10.40 5.52
CA GLN A 32 -10.73 -9.00 5.10
C GLN A 32 -10.85 -8.88 3.58
N LEU A 33 -11.82 -8.09 3.14
CA LEU A 33 -11.88 -7.57 1.79
C LEU A 33 -11.51 -6.09 1.82
N LEU A 34 -10.51 -5.69 1.03
CA LEU A 34 -10.13 -4.30 0.84
C LEU A 34 -10.24 -3.94 -0.64
N LEU A 35 -11.05 -2.94 -0.92
CA LEU A 35 -11.17 -2.31 -2.23
C LEU A 35 -10.66 -0.87 -2.11
N ARG A 36 -9.72 -0.48 -2.97
CA ARG A 36 -9.12 0.85 -2.95
C ARG A 36 -8.96 1.40 -4.35
N THR A 37 -9.27 2.68 -4.49
CA THR A 37 -8.97 3.44 -5.69
C THR A 37 -8.36 4.78 -5.34
N GLY A 38 -7.64 5.38 -6.29
CA GLY A 38 -7.05 6.70 -6.10
C GLY A 38 -6.61 7.31 -7.42
N LEU A 39 -6.60 8.63 -7.47
CA LEU A 39 -6.12 9.39 -8.59
C LEU A 39 -4.69 9.86 -8.29
N ASN A 40 -3.74 9.44 -9.11
CA ASN A 40 -2.35 9.87 -9.03
C ASN A 40 -2.12 11.08 -9.92
N TYR A 41 -1.40 12.05 -9.39
CA TYR A 41 -0.87 13.20 -10.12
C TYR A 41 0.65 13.19 -10.07
N LYS A 42 1.29 13.10 -11.22
CA LYS A 42 2.74 13.18 -11.37
C LYS A 42 3.16 14.65 -11.35
N VAL A 43 3.70 15.10 -10.23
CA VAL A 43 4.19 16.49 -10.08
C VAL A 43 5.46 16.72 -10.92
N ARG A 44 6.35 15.73 -10.91
CA ARG A 44 7.57 15.62 -11.71
C ARG A 44 8.08 14.19 -11.67
N ASP A 45 9.12 13.89 -12.43
CA ASP A 45 9.75 12.56 -12.34
C ASP A 45 10.21 12.27 -10.92
N GLY A 46 9.81 11.11 -10.44
CA GLY A 46 10.09 10.65 -9.08
C GLY A 46 9.25 11.31 -7.98
N LEU A 47 8.25 12.15 -8.30
CA LEU A 47 7.36 12.74 -7.29
C LEU A 47 5.90 12.62 -7.72
N VAL A 48 5.13 11.83 -6.98
CA VAL A 48 3.71 11.57 -7.23
C VAL A 48 2.88 11.86 -5.99
N VAL A 49 1.79 12.60 -6.18
CA VAL A 49 0.75 12.81 -5.16
C VAL A 49 -0.47 11.99 -5.54
N THR A 50 -1.12 11.38 -4.55
CA THR A 50 -2.33 10.58 -4.75
C THR A 50 -3.38 10.98 -3.75
N GLY A 51 -4.63 11.11 -4.20
CA GLY A 51 -5.82 11.18 -3.36
C GLY A 51 -6.75 10.02 -3.71
N GLY A 52 -7.36 9.39 -2.71
CA GLY A 52 -8.18 8.24 -2.99
C GLY A 52 -9.11 7.82 -1.86
N TYR A 53 -9.88 6.79 -2.16
CA TYR A 53 -10.85 6.19 -1.27
C TYR A 53 -10.61 4.69 -1.15
N ALA A 54 -10.93 4.13 0.01
CA ALA A 54 -10.95 2.69 0.23
C ALA A 54 -12.17 2.30 1.07
N ASN A 55 -12.76 1.17 0.71
CA ASN A 55 -13.72 0.44 1.52
C ASN A 55 -13.04 -0.84 2.01
N ILE A 56 -13.15 -1.10 3.31
CA ILE A 56 -12.55 -2.27 3.95
C ILE A 56 -13.63 -2.94 4.79
N THR A 57 -13.93 -4.20 4.44
CA THR A 57 -14.84 -5.05 5.20
C THR A 57 -14.03 -6.11 5.91
N ASN A 58 -14.13 -6.14 7.24
CA ASN A 58 -13.55 -7.18 8.07
C ASN A 58 -14.64 -8.18 8.43
N HIS A 59 -14.28 -9.46 8.41
CA HIS A 59 -15.15 -10.54 8.79
C HIS A 59 -14.58 -11.22 10.03
N VAL A 60 -15.42 -11.56 10.97
CA VAL A 60 -15.03 -12.40 12.10
C VAL A 60 -15.48 -13.81 11.85
N TYR A 61 -14.52 -14.71 11.94
CA TYR A 61 -14.78 -16.13 11.93
C TYR A 61 -14.83 -16.64 13.38
N ASN A 62 -16.05 -16.90 13.86
CA ASN A 62 -16.22 -17.74 15.04
C ASN A 62 -17.27 -18.82 14.71
N SER A 63 -17.24 -19.91 15.44
CA SER A 63 -18.11 -21.10 15.25
C SER A 63 -19.64 -20.82 15.28
N ALA A 64 -20.04 -19.60 15.63
CA ALA A 64 -21.44 -19.19 15.76
C ALA A 64 -21.86 -18.08 14.76
N ARG A 65 -20.92 -17.41 14.06
CA ARG A 65 -21.24 -16.27 13.20
C ARG A 65 -20.25 -16.14 12.04
N ILE A 66 -20.78 -16.16 10.81
CA ILE A 66 -20.05 -15.79 9.60
C ILE A 66 -20.74 -14.54 9.08
N GLY A 67 -20.04 -13.38 9.06
CA GLY A 67 -20.60 -12.16 8.51
C GLY A 67 -19.64 -10.97 8.60
N PRO A 68 -19.94 -9.86 7.91
CA PRO A 68 -19.21 -8.62 8.10
C PRO A 68 -19.42 -8.15 9.55
N GLU A 69 -18.34 -7.91 10.26
CA GLU A 69 -18.36 -7.42 11.64
C GLU A 69 -18.02 -5.95 11.73
N LEU A 70 -17.19 -5.45 10.80
CA LEU A 70 -16.72 -4.09 10.84
C LEU A 70 -16.51 -3.56 9.42
N GLU A 71 -17.20 -2.48 9.10
CA GLU A 71 -17.00 -1.75 7.86
C GLU A 71 -16.18 -0.48 8.12
N GLU A 72 -15.19 -0.23 7.27
CA GLU A 72 -14.35 0.93 7.34
C GLU A 72 -14.33 1.67 6.00
N HIS A 73 -14.73 2.92 6.01
CA HIS A 73 -14.54 3.86 4.92
C HIS A 73 -13.28 4.68 5.17
N ARG A 74 -12.46 4.88 4.13
CA ARG A 74 -11.21 5.59 4.27
C ARG A 74 -10.99 6.54 3.11
N ILE A 75 -10.77 7.82 3.43
CA ILE A 75 -10.15 8.78 2.50
C ILE A 75 -8.65 8.81 2.83
N TRP A 76 -7.83 8.79 1.80
CA TRP A 76 -6.39 8.79 1.99
C TRP A 76 -5.69 9.70 0.99
N GLN A 77 -4.62 10.35 1.46
CA GLN A 77 -3.71 11.16 0.67
C GLN A 77 -2.31 10.56 0.80
N GLN A 78 -1.54 10.63 -0.28
CA GLN A 78 -0.22 10.03 -0.33
C GLN A 78 0.73 10.88 -1.15
N LEU A 79 1.98 10.97 -0.70
CA LEU A 79 3.11 11.47 -1.43
C LEU A 79 4.13 10.34 -1.58
N ILE A 80 4.55 10.08 -2.81
CA ILE A 80 5.68 9.19 -3.11
C ILE A 80 6.81 10.03 -3.71
N ALA A 81 7.99 9.93 -3.10
CA ALA A 81 9.21 10.53 -3.61
C ALA A 81 10.26 9.44 -3.87
N LEU A 82 10.87 9.48 -5.06
CA LEU A 82 11.90 8.56 -5.48
C LEU A 82 13.25 9.27 -5.55
N ASN A 83 14.26 8.64 -4.98
CA ASN A 83 15.66 9.04 -5.08
C ASN A 83 16.51 7.87 -5.57
N TYR A 84 17.64 8.20 -6.20
CA TYR A 84 18.61 7.21 -6.64
C TYR A 84 19.99 7.53 -6.06
N PHE A 85 20.64 6.51 -5.53
CA PHE A 85 22.02 6.55 -5.06
C PHE A 85 22.80 5.49 -5.84
N GLY A 86 23.52 5.92 -6.86
CA GLY A 86 24.08 4.98 -7.84
C GLY A 86 22.97 4.12 -8.45
N LYS A 87 23.06 2.80 -8.29
CA LYS A 87 22.04 1.85 -8.74
C LYS A 87 20.90 1.61 -7.76
N THR A 88 21.06 2.04 -6.50
CA THR A 88 20.05 1.86 -5.46
C THR A 88 18.91 2.84 -5.65
N LYS A 89 17.67 2.34 -5.72
CA LYS A 89 16.44 3.15 -5.72
C LYS A 89 15.90 3.23 -4.30
N ILE A 90 15.63 4.44 -3.84
CA ILE A 90 15.00 4.70 -2.54
C ILE A 90 13.63 5.33 -2.78
N GLU A 91 12.59 4.74 -2.20
CA GLU A 91 11.23 5.26 -2.24
C GLU A 91 10.81 5.70 -0.84
N HIS A 92 10.41 6.95 -0.74
CA HIS A 92 9.74 7.50 0.45
C HIS A 92 8.26 7.61 0.18
N ARG A 93 7.44 7.06 1.05
CA ARG A 93 5.98 7.18 0.98
C ARG A 93 5.44 7.75 2.28
N PHE A 94 4.85 8.92 2.19
CA PHE A 94 4.06 9.53 3.24
C PHE A 94 2.59 9.31 2.93
N ARG A 95 1.80 8.88 3.90
CA ARG A 95 0.36 8.68 3.72
C ARG A 95 -0.37 9.18 4.96
N TYR A 96 -1.42 9.95 4.72
CA TYR A 96 -2.42 10.34 5.69
C TYR A 96 -3.72 9.62 5.38
N GLU A 97 -4.37 9.06 6.41
CA GLU A 97 -5.62 8.31 6.29
C GLU A 97 -6.64 8.87 7.27
N GLN A 98 -7.81 9.23 6.76
CA GLN A 98 -9.02 9.57 7.51
C GLN A 98 -9.92 8.36 7.43
N ARG A 99 -10.28 7.81 8.59
CA ARG A 99 -10.90 6.48 8.72
C ARG A 99 -12.20 6.61 9.50
N TRP A 100 -13.29 6.23 8.88
CA TRP A 100 -14.60 6.05 9.51
C TRP A 100 -14.80 4.55 9.71
N ILE A 101 -14.82 4.13 10.96
CA ILE A 101 -14.96 2.74 11.37
C ILE A 101 -16.25 2.68 12.15
N GLU A 102 -17.35 2.27 11.49
CA GLU A 102 -18.70 2.43 12.00
C GLU A 102 -18.94 3.91 12.40
N ASP A 103 -19.23 4.21 13.67
CA ASP A 103 -19.45 5.56 14.17
C ASP A 103 -18.17 6.29 14.64
N ASP A 104 -17.03 5.60 14.62
CA ASP A 104 -15.75 6.13 15.09
C ASP A 104 -14.95 6.80 13.97
N PHE A 105 -14.55 8.05 14.15
CA PHE A 105 -13.61 8.74 13.29
C PHE A 105 -12.18 8.67 13.85
N LYS A 106 -11.24 8.18 13.04
CA LYS A 106 -9.81 8.07 13.40
C LYS A 106 -8.93 8.57 12.27
N THR A 107 -7.77 9.12 12.63
CA THR A 107 -6.74 9.51 11.67
C THR A 107 -5.49 8.67 11.86
N ARG A 108 -4.73 8.49 10.77
CA ARG A 108 -3.48 7.75 10.81
C ARG A 108 -2.46 8.38 9.87
N TYR A 109 -1.24 8.55 10.35
CA TYR A 109 -0.08 8.89 9.54
C TYR A 109 0.78 7.66 9.33
N ARG A 110 1.31 7.54 8.11
CA ARG A 110 2.19 6.42 7.76
C ARG A 110 3.40 6.96 7.00
N TYR A 111 4.56 6.51 7.38
CA TYR A 111 5.79 6.72 6.63
C TYR A 111 6.41 5.37 6.29
N ARG A 112 6.76 5.16 5.01
CA ARG A 112 7.51 4.00 4.55
C ARG A 112 8.75 4.46 3.79
N GLY A 113 9.91 4.06 4.28
CA GLY A 113 11.16 4.08 3.53
C GLY A 113 11.39 2.71 2.91
N MET A 114 11.55 2.63 1.59
CA MET A 114 11.79 1.38 0.87
C MET A 114 13.03 1.50 -0.01
N ILE A 115 13.91 0.52 0.08
CA ILE A 115 15.16 0.42 -0.68
C ILE A 115 14.99 -0.74 -1.67
N PHE A 116 15.32 -0.48 -2.93
CA PHE A 116 15.45 -1.48 -3.96
C PHE A 116 16.89 -1.50 -4.46
N GLN A 117 17.55 -2.64 -4.29
CA GLN A 117 18.93 -2.86 -4.70
C GLN A 117 18.97 -3.85 -5.87
N PRO A 118 19.19 -3.40 -7.12
CA PRO A 118 19.46 -4.31 -8.23
C PRO A 118 20.73 -5.12 -7.95
N LEU A 119 20.71 -6.41 -8.28
CA LEU A 119 21.82 -7.32 -8.03
C LEU A 119 22.62 -7.63 -9.29
N ASN A 120 21.97 -7.67 -10.47
CA ASN A 120 22.57 -8.06 -11.74
C ASN A 120 22.45 -7.00 -12.84
N SER A 121 22.05 -5.76 -12.49
CA SER A 121 21.94 -4.65 -13.45
C SER A 121 22.13 -3.30 -12.77
N GLU A 122 22.24 -2.21 -13.55
CA GLU A 122 22.36 -0.84 -13.04
C GLU A 122 20.99 -0.24 -12.67
N ARG A 123 19.89 -0.75 -13.23
CA ARG A 123 18.52 -0.31 -12.99
C ARG A 123 17.59 -1.51 -12.89
N ILE A 124 16.41 -1.31 -12.30
CA ILE A 124 15.37 -2.36 -12.27
C ILE A 124 14.63 -2.34 -13.62
N GLU A 125 15.07 -3.21 -14.51
CA GLU A 125 14.52 -3.44 -15.85
C GLU A 125 14.17 -4.92 -16.04
N THR A 126 13.61 -5.27 -17.17
CA THR A 126 13.27 -6.68 -17.46
C THR A 126 14.52 -7.56 -17.33
N GLY A 127 14.42 -8.66 -16.60
CA GLY A 127 15.54 -9.55 -16.29
C GLY A 127 16.30 -9.19 -14.99
N THR A 128 15.93 -8.11 -14.30
CA THR A 128 16.62 -7.72 -13.07
C THR A 128 16.15 -8.56 -11.87
N LEU A 129 17.13 -9.16 -11.20
CA LEU A 129 17.00 -9.66 -9.83
C LEU A 129 17.34 -8.53 -8.87
N TYR A 130 16.49 -8.28 -7.88
CA TYR A 130 16.69 -7.20 -6.91
C TYR A 130 16.30 -7.60 -5.49
N LEU A 131 16.93 -6.96 -4.52
CA LEU A 131 16.57 -7.03 -3.11
C LEU A 131 15.66 -5.84 -2.78
N GLY A 132 14.55 -6.10 -2.10
CA GLY A 132 13.63 -5.08 -1.57
C GLY A 132 13.62 -5.12 -0.05
N ILE A 133 13.86 -3.97 0.58
CA ILE A 133 13.81 -3.81 2.04
C ILE A 133 12.96 -2.59 2.35
N TYR A 134 11.97 -2.71 3.24
CA TYR A 134 11.28 -1.53 3.75
C TYR A 134 11.05 -1.58 5.26
N ASN A 135 10.97 -0.38 5.82
CA ASN A 135 10.41 -0.14 7.15
C ASN A 135 9.21 0.81 7.00
N GLU A 136 8.09 0.49 7.66
CA GLU A 136 6.89 1.30 7.65
C GLU A 136 6.44 1.58 9.08
N LEU A 137 6.39 2.87 9.42
CA LEU A 137 5.93 3.39 10.71
C LEU A 137 4.46 3.85 10.58
N PHE A 138 3.66 3.51 11.58
CA PHE A 138 2.25 3.90 11.70
C PHE A 138 2.08 4.72 12.98
N LEU A 139 1.53 5.93 12.84
CA LEU A 139 1.24 6.84 13.93
C LEU A 139 -0.25 7.17 13.94
N GLN A 140 -0.86 7.11 15.11
CA GLN A 140 -2.26 7.45 15.32
C GLN A 140 -2.36 8.54 16.38
N PRO A 141 -2.76 9.78 16.03
CA PRO A 141 -2.78 10.91 16.98
C PRO A 141 -3.76 10.74 18.14
N SER A 142 -4.84 9.96 17.93
CA SER A 142 -5.81 9.65 18.99
C SER A 142 -5.33 8.46 19.82
N GLY A 143 -4.95 8.70 21.08
CA GLY A 143 -4.47 7.67 21.99
C GLY A 143 -2.93 7.59 22.04
N THR A 144 -2.39 6.38 22.05
CA THR A 144 -0.92 6.16 21.98
C THR A 144 -0.45 6.52 20.58
N ALA A 145 0.42 7.54 20.45
CA ALA A 145 0.88 8.04 19.14
C ALA A 145 1.49 6.96 18.24
N PHE A 146 2.17 5.98 18.81
CA PHE A 146 2.71 4.84 18.09
C PHE A 146 1.65 3.73 17.96
N ASP A 147 1.24 3.39 16.72
CA ASP A 147 0.33 2.26 16.43
C ASP A 147 1.14 0.97 16.20
N ARG A 148 2.02 0.99 15.21
CA ARG A 148 2.86 -0.17 14.88
C ARG A 148 4.06 0.19 14.01
N ASN A 149 4.98 -0.76 13.91
CA ASN A 149 6.06 -0.76 12.93
C ASN A 149 6.01 -2.06 12.10
N ARG A 150 6.31 -1.95 10.82
CA ARG A 150 6.39 -3.10 9.92
C ARG A 150 7.72 -3.09 9.21
N PHE A 151 8.48 -4.15 9.37
CA PHE A 151 9.69 -4.42 8.60
C PHE A 151 9.44 -5.53 7.58
N TYR A 152 10.03 -5.39 6.41
CA TYR A 152 9.96 -6.38 5.35
C TYR A 152 11.28 -6.44 4.59
N THR A 153 11.67 -7.64 4.21
CA THR A 153 12.74 -7.89 3.25
C THR A 153 12.32 -9.00 2.30
N GLY A 154 12.75 -8.93 1.05
CA GLY A 154 12.42 -9.92 0.04
C GLY A 154 13.23 -9.74 -1.22
N MET A 155 13.32 -10.80 -2.01
CA MET A 155 13.92 -10.79 -3.33
C MET A 155 12.82 -10.73 -4.38
N GLY A 156 13.05 -9.99 -5.45
CA GLY A 156 12.15 -9.85 -6.57
C GLY A 156 12.88 -10.03 -7.90
N TYR A 157 12.15 -10.52 -8.89
CA TYR A 157 12.61 -10.62 -10.26
C TYR A 157 11.63 -9.91 -11.18
N LYS A 158 12.12 -8.96 -11.98
CA LYS A 158 11.29 -8.23 -12.95
C LYS A 158 11.28 -8.98 -14.28
N TYR A 159 10.18 -9.66 -14.59
CA TYR A 159 10.07 -10.53 -15.77
C TYR A 159 9.45 -9.84 -17.00
N ALA A 160 8.79 -8.69 -16.82
CA ALA A 160 8.15 -7.94 -17.91
C ALA A 160 8.27 -6.43 -17.73
N GLN A 161 8.17 -5.69 -18.84
CA GLN A 161 7.93 -4.25 -18.81
C GLN A 161 6.45 -4.00 -18.48
N ASN A 162 6.19 -3.11 -17.54
CA ASN A 162 4.84 -2.59 -17.28
C ASN A 162 4.64 -1.31 -18.07
#